data_0920685720cd7f6618b3a619e0a89850
#
_entry.id   0920685720cd7f6618b3a619e0a89850
#
_cell.length_a   1.000
_cell.length_b   1.000
_cell.length_c   1.000
_cell.angle_alpha   90.00
_cell.angle_beta   90.00
_cell.angle_gamma   90.00
#
_symmetry.space_group_name_H-M   'P 1'
#
loop_
_entity.id
_entity.type
_entity.pdbx_description
1 polymer ?
#
loop_
_entity_poly.entity_id
_entity_poly.type
_entity_poly.pdbx_seq_one_letter_code
_entity_poly.pdbx_strand_id
1 'polypeptide(L)'
;EDMAQGEVIFSLRMRDDDDAPIALTTTEVENERGPLRTLAKMVNATRLTSRYSGVIEDEWGFPLDSTRAATLALALAREVELGDDAYWRAYVDLLPREVDSLQMWDDDELEALQGSRLIERARRRRALVRREYEATREALGATAPSYESFRWAYATVLARAFVLPDLNCMALLPGLDLYNSARDAEKCTVERLGHVEDDDDEDDDEDVAFANEGEAQVTLRVGIGGAAAGTQL
;
A
#
# COMPACT_ATOMS: atom_id res chain seq x y z
N GLU A 1 12.57 -11.47 25.65
CA GLU A 1 13.99 -11.65 25.27
C GLU A 1 14.38 -10.41 24.49
N ASP A 2 15.54 -9.80 24.79
CA ASP A 2 16.01 -8.62 24.10
C ASP A 2 16.47 -9.01 22.69
N MET A 3 16.20 -8.15 21.72
CA MET A 3 16.56 -8.40 20.32
C MET A 3 17.81 -7.61 19.93
N ALA A 4 18.72 -8.26 19.21
CA ALA A 4 19.94 -7.64 18.72
C ALA A 4 19.67 -6.81 17.43
N GLN A 5 20.55 -5.83 17.19
CA GLN A 5 20.51 -5.10 15.92
C GLN A 5 20.64 -6.06 14.73
N GLY A 6 19.79 -5.85 13.70
CA GLY A 6 19.74 -6.71 12.52
C GLY A 6 18.96 -8.01 12.68
N GLU A 7 18.47 -8.32 13.89
CA GLU A 7 17.63 -9.49 14.11
C GLU A 7 16.30 -9.35 13.37
N VAL A 8 15.84 -10.45 12.75
CA VAL A 8 14.58 -10.47 12.01
C VAL A 8 13.40 -10.53 12.95
N ILE A 9 12.53 -9.53 12.88
CA ILE A 9 11.27 -9.48 13.64
C ILE A 9 10.19 -10.24 12.91
N PHE A 10 10.08 -9.99 11.62
CA PHE A 10 9.03 -10.53 10.77
C PHE A 10 9.53 -10.63 9.33
N SER A 11 9.08 -11.65 8.61
CA SER A 11 9.39 -11.82 7.21
C SER A 11 8.16 -12.32 6.46
N LEU A 12 7.86 -11.69 5.32
CA LEU A 12 6.73 -12.00 4.47
C LEU A 12 7.20 -12.23 3.04
N ARG A 13 6.91 -13.41 2.48
CA ARG A 13 7.04 -13.63 1.04
C ARG A 13 5.88 -12.94 0.31
N MET A 14 6.15 -12.38 -0.85
CA MET A 14 5.12 -11.72 -1.65
C MET A 14 4.13 -12.73 -2.25
N ARG A 15 4.60 -13.96 -2.48
CA ARG A 15 3.83 -15.09 -2.99
C ARG A 15 4.07 -16.34 -2.16
N ASP A 16 3.13 -17.26 -2.14
CA ASP A 16 3.28 -18.56 -1.48
C ASP A 16 3.99 -19.58 -2.39
N ASP A 17 4.10 -20.83 -1.91
CA ASP A 17 4.79 -21.91 -2.64
C ASP A 17 4.06 -22.36 -3.93
N ASP A 18 2.78 -21.99 -4.08
CA ASP A 18 1.95 -22.24 -5.27
C ASP A 18 1.91 -21.02 -6.22
N ASP A 19 2.78 -20.04 -6.01
CA ASP A 19 2.85 -18.75 -6.72
C ASP A 19 1.58 -17.88 -6.58
N ALA A 20 0.78 -18.13 -5.54
CA ALA A 20 -0.39 -17.31 -5.26
C ALA A 20 0.01 -16.06 -4.44
N PRO A 21 -0.52 -14.85 -4.76
CA PRO A 21 -0.09 -13.62 -4.12
C PRO A 21 -0.56 -13.55 -2.67
N ILE A 22 0.37 -13.35 -1.73
CA ILE A 22 0.10 -13.08 -0.33
C ILE A 22 -0.15 -11.58 -0.13
N ALA A 23 0.70 -10.75 -0.73
CA ALA A 23 0.57 -9.29 -0.69
C ALA A 23 -0.44 -8.78 -1.72
N LEU A 24 -1.20 -7.74 -1.35
CA LEU A 24 -2.03 -7.00 -2.30
C LEU A 24 -1.20 -5.86 -2.87
N THR A 25 -0.78 -5.98 -4.14
CA THR A 25 0.10 -5.02 -4.82
C THR A 25 -0.59 -4.31 -5.96
N THR A 26 -0.05 -3.16 -6.36
CA THR A 26 -0.50 -2.47 -7.59
C THR A 26 -0.31 -3.32 -8.83
N THR A 27 0.73 -4.16 -8.87
CA THR A 27 1.00 -5.08 -9.98
C THR A 27 -0.09 -6.13 -10.12
N GLU A 28 -0.62 -6.67 -9.00
CA GLU A 28 -1.74 -7.62 -9.04
C GLU A 28 -3.03 -7.00 -9.58
N VAL A 29 -3.22 -5.70 -9.45
CA VAL A 29 -4.40 -5.00 -10.01
C VAL A 29 -4.37 -4.97 -11.54
N GLU A 30 -3.19 -5.05 -12.15
CA GLU A 30 -3.00 -5.08 -13.60
C GLU A 30 -2.78 -6.50 -14.14
N ASN A 31 -2.64 -7.49 -13.25
CA ASN A 31 -2.37 -8.89 -13.61
C ASN A 31 -3.67 -9.62 -13.99
N GLU A 32 -3.88 -9.85 -15.29
CA GLU A 32 -5.07 -10.57 -15.81
C GLU A 32 -5.08 -12.08 -15.52
N ARG A 33 -4.02 -12.62 -14.92
CA ARG A 33 -3.91 -14.04 -14.54
C ARG A 33 -4.09 -14.28 -13.05
N GLY A 34 -3.99 -13.22 -12.25
CA GLY A 34 -4.09 -13.25 -10.79
C GLY A 34 -5.52 -13.34 -10.25
N PRO A 35 -5.69 -13.30 -8.94
CA PRO A 35 -7.00 -13.35 -8.27
C PRO A 35 -7.90 -12.16 -8.65
N LEU A 36 -7.33 -11.01 -8.99
CA LEU A 36 -8.05 -9.82 -9.43
C LEU A 36 -8.32 -9.77 -10.94
N ARG A 37 -8.18 -10.90 -11.68
CA ARG A 37 -8.26 -10.97 -13.15
C ARG A 37 -9.42 -10.20 -13.78
N THR A 38 -10.59 -10.23 -13.14
CA THR A 38 -11.78 -9.52 -13.65
C THR A 38 -11.61 -8.01 -13.54
N LEU A 39 -11.09 -7.53 -12.41
CA LEU A 39 -10.75 -6.12 -12.21
C LEU A 39 -9.63 -5.69 -13.15
N ALA A 40 -8.56 -6.47 -13.25
CA ALA A 40 -7.41 -6.22 -14.12
C ALA A 40 -7.82 -6.01 -15.58
N LYS A 41 -8.66 -6.89 -16.12
CA LYS A 41 -9.19 -6.73 -17.50
C LYS A 41 -9.92 -5.42 -17.71
N MET A 42 -10.72 -4.98 -16.72
CA MET A 42 -11.46 -3.71 -16.83
C MET A 42 -10.51 -2.51 -16.70
N VAL A 43 -9.58 -2.56 -15.76
CA VAL A 43 -8.57 -1.50 -15.55
C VAL A 43 -7.73 -1.32 -16.82
N ASN A 44 -7.23 -2.41 -17.40
CA ASN A 44 -6.40 -2.38 -18.60
C ASN A 44 -7.20 -1.91 -19.82
N ALA A 45 -8.41 -2.46 -20.04
CA ALA A 45 -9.25 -2.09 -21.18
C ALA A 45 -9.63 -0.60 -21.17
N THR A 46 -9.85 -0.03 -20.00
CA THR A 46 -10.22 1.38 -19.84
C THR A 46 -9.03 2.32 -19.67
N ARG A 47 -7.83 1.76 -19.52
CA ARG A 47 -6.60 2.49 -19.17
C ARG A 47 -6.80 3.36 -17.92
N LEU A 48 -7.48 2.81 -16.92
CA LEU A 48 -7.88 3.57 -15.73
C LEU A 48 -6.69 4.19 -15.01
N THR A 49 -5.59 3.45 -14.86
CA THR A 49 -4.39 3.93 -14.16
C THR A 49 -3.82 5.21 -14.78
N SER A 50 -3.92 5.37 -16.10
CA SER A 50 -3.49 6.60 -16.78
C SER A 50 -4.45 7.80 -16.62
N ARG A 51 -5.62 7.58 -16.04
CA ARG A 51 -6.61 8.65 -15.75
C ARG A 51 -6.44 9.23 -14.35
N TYR A 52 -5.68 8.58 -13.49
CA TYR A 52 -5.36 9.09 -12.18
C TYR A 52 -4.33 10.22 -12.25
N SER A 53 -4.21 10.96 -11.17
CA SER A 53 -3.48 12.24 -11.14
C SER A 53 -1.96 12.13 -11.27
N GLY A 54 -1.42 10.93 -11.27
CA GLY A 54 0.02 10.71 -11.29
C GLY A 54 0.70 11.08 -9.97
N VAL A 55 1.96 11.44 -10.05
CA VAL A 55 2.70 11.93 -8.87
C VAL A 55 2.34 13.40 -8.66
N ILE A 56 1.85 13.70 -7.47
CA ILE A 56 1.53 15.06 -7.04
C ILE A 56 2.40 15.43 -5.85
N GLU A 57 2.74 16.69 -5.71
CA GLU A 57 3.36 17.21 -4.49
C GLU A 57 2.27 17.66 -3.52
N ASP A 58 2.42 17.31 -2.24
CA ASP A 58 1.62 17.93 -1.21
C ASP A 58 2.17 19.36 -0.93
N GLU A 59 1.48 20.11 -0.10
CA GLU A 59 1.86 21.50 0.22
C GLU A 59 3.19 21.62 0.99
N TRP A 60 3.76 20.49 1.43
CA TRP A 60 5.07 20.39 2.08
C TRP A 60 6.18 19.96 1.09
N GLY A 61 5.84 19.77 -0.19
CA GLY A 61 6.76 19.29 -1.20
C GLY A 61 7.06 17.79 -1.13
N PHE A 62 6.26 17.02 -0.38
CA PHE A 62 6.40 15.57 -0.35
C PHE A 62 5.65 14.93 -1.52
N PRO A 63 6.31 14.09 -2.31
CA PRO A 63 5.66 13.42 -3.41
C PRO A 63 4.63 12.40 -2.89
N LEU A 64 3.45 12.39 -3.51
CA LEU A 64 2.44 11.36 -3.37
C LEU A 64 2.18 10.74 -4.74
N ASP A 65 2.43 9.45 -4.87
CA ASP A 65 2.02 8.70 -6.05
C ASP A 65 0.50 8.38 -5.96
N SER A 66 -0.29 9.31 -6.49
CA SER A 66 -1.75 9.19 -6.48
C SER A 66 -2.21 8.04 -7.37
N THR A 67 -1.49 7.73 -8.46
CA THR A 67 -1.83 6.61 -9.33
C THR A 67 -1.75 5.29 -8.59
N ARG A 68 -0.62 5.02 -7.93
CA ARG A 68 -0.46 3.78 -7.16
C ARG A 68 -1.41 3.71 -5.98
N ALA A 69 -1.59 4.82 -5.26
CA ALA A 69 -2.51 4.88 -4.13
C ALA A 69 -3.96 4.62 -4.55
N ALA A 70 -4.44 5.24 -5.65
CA ALA A 70 -5.79 5.03 -6.17
C ALA A 70 -5.99 3.60 -6.72
N THR A 71 -4.98 3.05 -7.41
CA THR A 71 -5.01 1.68 -7.94
C THR A 71 -5.15 0.66 -6.81
N LEU A 72 -4.34 0.79 -5.77
CA LEU A 72 -4.39 -0.10 -4.62
C LEU A 72 -5.68 0.07 -3.81
N ALA A 73 -6.17 1.31 -3.67
CA ALA A 73 -7.44 1.62 -3.01
C ALA A 73 -8.64 1.01 -3.77
N LEU A 74 -8.60 1.03 -5.10
CA LEU A 74 -9.63 0.37 -5.92
C LEU A 74 -9.68 -1.13 -5.64
N ALA A 75 -8.53 -1.81 -5.62
CA ALA A 75 -8.46 -3.24 -5.32
C ALA A 75 -8.99 -3.54 -3.93
N LEU A 76 -8.52 -2.82 -2.92
CA LEU A 76 -8.96 -3.01 -1.54
C LEU A 76 -10.46 -2.75 -1.37
N ALA A 77 -11.00 -1.69 -2.00
CA ALA A 77 -12.44 -1.40 -1.96
C ALA A 77 -13.26 -2.52 -2.58
N ARG A 78 -12.79 -3.12 -3.68
CA ARG A 78 -13.44 -4.29 -4.30
C ARG A 78 -13.42 -5.51 -3.40
N GLU A 79 -12.28 -5.80 -2.77
CA GLU A 79 -12.15 -6.91 -1.82
C GLU A 79 -13.14 -6.75 -0.64
N VAL A 80 -13.27 -5.54 -0.10
CA VAL A 80 -14.25 -5.24 0.97
C VAL A 80 -15.68 -5.53 0.52
N GLU A 81 -16.07 -5.12 -0.70
CA GLU A 81 -17.43 -5.30 -1.20
C GLU A 81 -17.74 -6.74 -1.63
N LEU A 82 -16.72 -7.52 -2.00
CA LEU A 82 -16.87 -8.95 -2.28
C LEU A 82 -17.17 -9.76 -1.00
N GLY A 83 -16.83 -9.25 0.17
CA GLY A 83 -17.11 -9.90 1.44
C GLY A 83 -16.50 -11.30 1.51
N ASP A 84 -17.34 -12.34 1.67
CA ASP A 84 -16.89 -13.72 1.81
C ASP A 84 -16.25 -14.29 0.52
N ASP A 85 -16.50 -13.69 -0.63
CA ASP A 85 -15.92 -14.08 -1.92
C ASP A 85 -14.58 -13.39 -2.19
N ALA A 86 -14.10 -12.52 -1.28
CA ALA A 86 -12.84 -11.80 -1.43
C ALA A 86 -11.63 -12.75 -1.28
N TYR A 87 -10.64 -12.58 -2.16
CA TYR A 87 -9.41 -13.37 -2.09
C TYR A 87 -8.60 -13.05 -0.82
N TRP A 88 -8.47 -11.75 -0.48
CA TRP A 88 -7.81 -11.30 0.75
C TRP A 88 -8.74 -11.13 1.94
N ARG A 89 -9.84 -11.91 2.02
CA ARG A 89 -10.84 -11.80 3.09
C ARG A 89 -10.23 -11.80 4.49
N ALA A 90 -9.34 -12.75 4.77
CA ALA A 90 -8.71 -12.87 6.08
C ALA A 90 -7.90 -11.61 6.47
N TYR A 91 -7.24 -11.01 5.49
CA TYR A 91 -6.51 -9.75 5.69
C TYR A 91 -7.46 -8.57 5.87
N VAL A 92 -8.48 -8.44 5.03
CA VAL A 92 -9.49 -7.37 5.11
C VAL A 92 -10.16 -7.34 6.48
N ASP A 93 -10.44 -8.50 7.06
CA ASP A 93 -11.05 -8.62 8.40
C ASP A 93 -10.14 -8.13 9.55
N LEU A 94 -8.83 -8.07 9.33
CA LEU A 94 -7.86 -7.52 10.29
C LEU A 94 -7.72 -6.00 10.19
N LEU A 95 -8.16 -5.40 9.09
CA LEU A 95 -8.06 -3.96 8.90
C LEU A 95 -9.05 -3.21 9.80
N PRO A 96 -8.67 -2.02 10.32
CA PRO A 96 -9.59 -1.22 11.12
C PRO A 96 -10.77 -0.76 10.27
N ARG A 97 -11.98 -0.91 10.81
CA ARG A 97 -13.20 -0.44 10.13
C ARG A 97 -13.27 1.08 10.02
N GLU A 98 -12.66 1.77 10.95
CA GLU A 98 -12.54 3.22 10.99
C GLU A 98 -11.07 3.62 10.88
N VAL A 99 -10.78 4.54 9.99
CA VAL A 99 -9.44 5.13 9.83
C VAL A 99 -9.49 6.54 10.36
N ASP A 100 -8.85 6.77 11.51
CA ASP A 100 -8.74 8.10 12.09
C ASP A 100 -7.69 8.93 11.32
N SER A 101 -8.14 9.59 10.28
CA SER A 101 -7.33 10.53 9.51
C SER A 101 -8.15 11.75 9.13
N LEU A 102 -7.51 12.91 9.02
CA LEU A 102 -8.18 14.20 8.76
C LEU A 102 -9.03 14.20 7.48
N GLN A 103 -8.69 13.39 6.50
CA GLN A 103 -9.49 13.26 5.28
C GLN A 103 -10.82 12.53 5.51
N MET A 104 -10.94 11.80 6.64
CA MET A 104 -12.15 11.09 7.04
C MET A 104 -13.04 11.93 7.99
N TRP A 105 -12.48 12.96 8.61
CA TRP A 105 -13.23 13.86 9.50
C TRP A 105 -14.31 14.61 8.73
N ASP A 106 -15.39 15.00 9.40
CA ASP A 106 -16.39 15.90 8.83
C ASP A 106 -15.92 17.36 8.85
N ASP A 107 -16.74 18.28 8.37
CA ASP A 107 -16.35 19.69 8.29
C ASP A 107 -16.36 20.37 9.66
N ASP A 108 -17.25 19.96 10.57
CA ASP A 108 -17.32 20.49 11.93
C ASP A 108 -16.10 20.04 12.75
N GLU A 109 -15.68 18.78 12.59
CA GLU A 109 -14.44 18.26 13.19
C GLU A 109 -13.21 19.00 12.66
N LEU A 110 -13.15 19.27 11.36
CA LEU A 110 -12.05 20.02 10.78
C LEU A 110 -12.02 21.48 11.27
N GLU A 111 -13.17 22.10 11.48
CA GLU A 111 -13.25 23.48 12.02
C GLU A 111 -12.68 23.59 13.45
N ALA A 112 -12.70 22.49 14.22
CA ALA A 112 -12.05 22.45 15.54
C ALA A 112 -10.52 22.67 15.47
N LEU A 113 -9.89 22.46 14.30
CA LEU A 113 -8.47 22.70 14.04
C LEU A 113 -8.14 24.17 13.72
N GLN A 114 -8.87 25.12 14.25
CA GLN A 114 -8.81 26.56 13.96
C GLN A 114 -7.39 27.09 13.74
N GLY A 115 -7.18 27.77 12.58
CA GLY A 115 -5.90 28.37 12.22
C GLY A 115 -4.81 27.37 11.76
N SER A 116 -5.11 26.08 11.74
CA SER A 116 -4.19 25.07 11.26
C SER A 116 -4.23 24.93 9.72
N ARG A 117 -3.05 24.82 9.11
CA ARG A 117 -2.93 24.49 7.67
C ARG A 117 -3.44 23.07 7.36
N LEU A 118 -3.61 22.24 8.37
CA LEU A 118 -4.12 20.86 8.20
C LEU A 118 -5.53 20.83 7.64
N ILE A 119 -6.36 21.84 7.91
CA ILE A 119 -7.72 21.96 7.35
C ILE A 119 -7.68 21.99 5.83
N GLU A 120 -6.86 22.88 5.27
CA GLU A 120 -6.73 23.02 3.82
C GLU A 120 -6.15 21.75 3.19
N ARG A 121 -5.16 21.13 3.85
CA ARG A 121 -4.58 19.85 3.41
C ARG A 121 -5.63 18.74 3.38
N ALA A 122 -6.46 18.63 4.42
CA ALA A 122 -7.54 17.66 4.47
C ALA A 122 -8.56 17.87 3.33
N ARG A 123 -8.95 19.12 3.07
CA ARG A 123 -9.87 19.48 1.99
C ARG A 123 -9.30 19.14 0.62
N ARG A 124 -8.03 19.46 0.35
CA ARG A 124 -7.35 19.10 -0.89
C ARG A 124 -7.25 17.59 -1.09
N ARG A 125 -6.95 16.85 -0.02
CA ARG A 125 -6.91 15.39 -0.07
C ARG A 125 -8.28 14.80 -0.37
N ARG A 126 -9.34 15.30 0.25
CA ARG A 126 -10.72 14.88 -0.05
C ARG A 126 -11.08 15.15 -1.52
N ALA A 127 -10.72 16.32 -2.05
CA ALA A 127 -10.95 16.66 -3.45
C ALA A 127 -10.20 15.72 -4.40
N LEU A 128 -8.95 15.38 -4.07
CA LEU A 128 -8.17 14.40 -4.83
C LEU A 128 -8.85 13.03 -4.83
N VAL A 129 -9.19 12.50 -3.66
CA VAL A 129 -9.85 11.18 -3.55
C VAL A 129 -11.17 11.15 -4.33
N ARG A 130 -11.94 12.24 -4.27
CA ARG A 130 -13.18 12.36 -5.05
C ARG A 130 -12.92 12.31 -6.54
N ARG A 131 -11.91 13.01 -7.04
CA ARG A 131 -11.52 13.03 -8.45
C ARG A 131 -11.09 11.64 -8.93
N GLU A 132 -10.26 10.93 -8.15
CA GLU A 132 -9.82 9.57 -8.49
C GLU A 132 -11.00 8.59 -8.50
N TYR A 133 -11.93 8.74 -7.56
CA TYR A 133 -13.16 7.97 -7.58
C TYR A 133 -14.04 8.25 -8.80
N GLU A 134 -14.18 9.50 -9.21
CA GLU A 134 -14.96 9.86 -10.41
C GLU A 134 -14.36 9.24 -11.67
N ALA A 135 -13.03 9.25 -11.81
CA ALA A 135 -12.33 8.55 -12.88
C ALA A 135 -12.61 7.03 -12.84
N THR A 136 -12.59 6.45 -11.64
CA THR A 136 -12.92 5.03 -11.41
C THR A 136 -14.35 4.72 -11.83
N ARG A 137 -15.31 5.52 -11.38
CA ARG A 137 -16.74 5.34 -11.71
C ARG A 137 -17.02 5.52 -13.20
N GLU A 138 -16.36 6.49 -13.83
CA GLU A 138 -16.50 6.70 -15.29
C GLU A 138 -15.97 5.50 -16.07
N ALA A 139 -14.84 4.93 -15.65
CA ALA A 139 -14.20 3.82 -16.33
C ALA A 139 -14.94 2.48 -16.12
N LEU A 140 -15.39 2.20 -14.90
CA LEU A 140 -15.93 0.90 -14.49
C LEU A 140 -17.47 0.87 -14.44
N GLY A 141 -18.14 2.02 -14.49
CA GLY A 141 -19.61 2.12 -14.46
C GLY A 141 -20.22 1.47 -13.22
N ALA A 142 -21.19 0.58 -13.41
CA ALA A 142 -21.88 -0.11 -12.31
C ALA A 142 -21.01 -1.11 -11.55
N THR A 143 -19.83 -1.45 -12.05
CA THR A 143 -18.88 -2.35 -11.37
C THR A 143 -17.87 -1.61 -10.51
N ALA A 144 -17.89 -0.27 -10.50
CA ALA A 144 -17.09 0.52 -9.59
C ALA A 144 -17.55 0.29 -8.14
N PRO A 145 -16.63 0.24 -7.17
CA PRO A 145 -17.02 0.18 -5.76
C PRO A 145 -17.78 1.46 -5.36
N SER A 146 -18.44 1.41 -4.20
CA SER A 146 -19.05 2.61 -3.62
C SER A 146 -17.99 3.67 -3.29
N TYR A 147 -18.42 4.95 -3.25
CA TYR A 147 -17.51 6.02 -2.83
C TYR A 147 -17.00 5.83 -1.40
N GLU A 148 -17.84 5.32 -0.54
CA GLU A 148 -17.51 5.09 0.87
C GLU A 148 -16.43 4.01 1.02
N SER A 149 -16.59 2.87 0.32
CA SER A 149 -15.56 1.82 0.27
C SER A 149 -14.25 2.34 -0.33
N PHE A 150 -14.31 3.09 -1.43
CA PHE A 150 -13.12 3.66 -2.06
C PHE A 150 -12.41 4.69 -1.17
N ARG A 151 -13.16 5.59 -0.53
CA ARG A 151 -12.62 6.61 0.38
C ARG A 151 -11.94 5.96 1.59
N TRP A 152 -12.58 4.96 2.20
CA TRP A 152 -12.01 4.20 3.31
C TRP A 152 -10.75 3.46 2.88
N ALA A 153 -10.80 2.75 1.74
CA ALA A 153 -9.65 2.04 1.20
C ALA A 153 -8.48 2.97 0.88
N TYR A 154 -8.75 4.15 0.31
CA TYR A 154 -7.73 5.15 0.05
C TYR A 154 -7.05 5.66 1.34
N ALA A 155 -7.84 5.91 2.39
CA ALA A 155 -7.31 6.29 3.70
C ALA A 155 -6.46 5.16 4.32
N THR A 156 -6.92 3.92 4.21
CA THR A 156 -6.19 2.73 4.67
C THR A 156 -4.86 2.56 3.94
N VAL A 157 -4.86 2.70 2.61
CA VAL A 157 -3.64 2.62 1.78
C VAL A 157 -2.63 3.68 2.20
N LEU A 158 -3.05 4.93 2.39
CA LEU A 158 -2.15 6.00 2.82
C LEU A 158 -1.57 5.79 4.22
N ALA A 159 -2.26 5.05 5.07
CA ALA A 159 -1.82 4.77 6.43
C ALA A 159 -0.92 3.53 6.55
N ARG A 160 -1.05 2.56 5.62
CA ARG A 160 -0.50 1.20 5.80
C ARG A 160 0.32 0.67 4.64
N ALA A 161 0.18 1.24 3.44
CA ALA A 161 0.89 0.71 2.28
C ALA A 161 2.37 1.05 2.30
N PHE A 162 3.16 0.10 1.82
CA PHE A 162 4.59 0.25 1.59
C PHE A 162 4.87 0.55 0.13
N VAL A 163 5.80 1.47 -0.12
CA VAL A 163 6.36 1.67 -1.45
C VAL A 163 7.56 0.75 -1.57
N LEU A 164 7.56 -0.09 -2.58
CA LEU A 164 8.62 -1.05 -2.89
C LEU A 164 9.30 -0.62 -4.20
N PRO A 165 10.33 0.24 -4.13
CA PRO A 165 10.92 0.84 -5.31
C PRO A 165 11.51 -0.19 -6.28
N ASP A 166 12.18 -1.20 -5.74
CA ASP A 166 12.82 -2.24 -6.54
C ASP A 166 11.80 -3.14 -7.29
N LEU A 167 10.58 -3.28 -6.78
CA LEU A 167 9.46 -3.95 -7.46
C LEU A 167 8.60 -2.97 -8.26
N ASN A 168 8.95 -1.69 -8.24
CA ASN A 168 8.19 -0.61 -8.86
C ASN A 168 6.69 -0.64 -8.49
N CYS A 169 6.35 -1.07 -7.27
CA CYS A 169 4.97 -1.20 -6.83
C CYS A 169 4.71 -0.54 -5.47
N MET A 170 3.42 -0.41 -5.14
CA MET A 170 2.92 -0.13 -3.81
C MET A 170 2.15 -1.35 -3.34
N ALA A 171 2.30 -1.73 -2.08
CA ALA A 171 1.78 -2.96 -1.53
C ALA A 171 1.15 -2.77 -0.15
N LEU A 172 0.07 -3.50 0.11
CA LEU A 172 -0.40 -3.83 1.45
C LEU A 172 0.18 -5.19 1.82
N LEU A 173 0.89 -5.25 2.93
CA LEU A 173 1.67 -6.41 3.37
C LEU A 173 1.03 -6.99 4.63
N PRO A 174 0.21 -8.07 4.51
CA PRO A 174 -0.50 -8.65 5.64
C PRO A 174 0.42 -8.99 6.82
N GLY A 175 0.09 -8.45 8.01
CA GLY A 175 0.89 -8.64 9.21
C GLY A 175 2.00 -7.59 9.40
N LEU A 176 2.73 -7.21 8.36
CA LEU A 176 3.76 -6.19 8.43
C LEU A 176 3.16 -4.79 8.63
N ASP A 177 2.02 -4.52 8.03
CA ASP A 177 1.28 -3.26 8.15
C ASP A 177 0.58 -3.06 9.51
N LEU A 178 0.54 -4.10 10.33
CA LEU A 178 0.08 -4.03 11.73
C LEU A 178 1.16 -3.52 12.68
N TYR A 179 2.39 -3.45 12.19
CA TYR A 179 3.51 -2.93 12.96
C TYR A 179 3.34 -1.43 13.22
N ASN A 180 3.40 -1.05 14.50
CA ASN A 180 3.31 0.34 14.94
C ASN A 180 4.69 0.88 15.29
N SER A 181 4.98 2.10 14.84
CA SER A 181 6.16 2.85 15.25
C SER A 181 5.81 3.88 16.32
N ALA A 182 6.72 4.08 17.28
CA ALA A 182 6.63 5.18 18.24
C ALA A 182 7.69 6.24 17.91
N ARG A 183 7.46 7.50 18.33
CA ARG A 183 8.37 8.62 18.04
C ARG A 183 9.80 8.38 18.53
N ASP A 184 9.92 7.76 19.70
CA ASP A 184 11.19 7.49 20.38
C ASP A 184 11.58 6.01 20.31
N ALA A 185 10.92 5.23 19.45
CA ALA A 185 11.26 3.83 19.25
C ALA A 185 12.52 3.67 18.41
N GLU A 186 13.22 2.57 18.64
CA GLU A 186 14.33 2.13 17.78
C GLU A 186 13.82 2.00 16.34
N LYS A 187 14.62 2.51 15.41
CA LYS A 187 14.24 2.44 13.99
C LYS A 187 14.39 1.02 13.49
N CYS A 188 13.29 0.47 13.00
CA CYS A 188 13.34 -0.77 12.24
C CYS A 188 13.61 -0.49 10.77
N THR A 189 14.28 -1.41 10.11
CA THR A 189 14.53 -1.37 8.68
C THR A 189 13.63 -2.38 7.99
N VAL A 190 12.98 -1.95 6.91
CA VAL A 190 12.28 -2.84 5.99
C VAL A 190 13.27 -3.16 4.88
N GLU A 191 13.68 -4.41 4.82
CA GLU A 191 14.59 -4.91 3.80
C GLU A 191 13.83 -5.86 2.87
N ARG A 192 14.20 -5.81 1.61
CA ARG A 192 13.80 -6.80 0.64
C ARG A 192 14.91 -7.82 0.50
N LEU A 193 14.59 -9.10 0.66
CA LEU A 193 15.45 -10.21 0.26
C LEU A 193 14.92 -10.71 -1.08
N GLY A 194 15.55 -10.33 -2.14
CA GLY A 194 15.36 -10.83 -3.50
C GLY A 194 16.68 -10.69 -4.22
N HIS A 195 17.20 -11.80 -4.63
CA HIS A 195 18.49 -12.08 -5.23
C HIS A 195 19.67 -12.15 -4.24
N VAL A 196 20.11 -13.36 -3.98
CA VAL A 196 21.50 -13.63 -3.63
C VAL A 196 22.24 -13.36 -4.93
N GLU A 197 23.00 -12.26 -4.97
CA GLU A 197 24.03 -12.12 -5.99
C GLU A 197 25.02 -13.24 -5.74
N ASP A 198 25.07 -14.22 -6.64
CA ASP A 198 26.21 -15.10 -6.74
C ASP A 198 27.39 -14.20 -7.16
N ASP A 199 28.30 -13.97 -6.23
CA ASP A 199 29.47 -13.08 -6.30
C ASP A 199 30.55 -13.58 -7.30
N ASP A 200 30.21 -14.11 -8.45
CA ASP A 200 31.18 -14.64 -9.41
C ASP A 200 30.80 -14.42 -10.89
N ASP A 201 30.43 -13.22 -11.31
CA ASP A 201 30.62 -12.88 -12.74
C ASP A 201 30.72 -11.38 -12.95
N GLU A 202 31.96 -10.92 -13.14
CA GLU A 202 32.30 -9.62 -13.71
C GLU A 202 31.91 -9.62 -15.20
N ASP A 203 30.69 -9.21 -15.55
CA ASP A 203 30.35 -8.74 -16.88
C ASP A 203 29.37 -7.57 -16.82
N ASP A 204 29.89 -6.41 -17.21
CA ASP A 204 29.22 -5.14 -17.41
C ASP A 204 28.14 -5.21 -18.49
N ASP A 205 26.91 -5.53 -18.12
CA ASP A 205 25.74 -5.15 -18.93
C ASP A 205 24.64 -4.59 -18.02
N GLU A 206 24.38 -3.28 -18.15
CA GLU A 206 23.36 -2.50 -17.45
C GLU A 206 21.92 -2.90 -17.85
N ASP A 207 21.56 -4.15 -17.73
CA ASP A 207 20.16 -4.57 -17.70
C ASP A 207 19.75 -4.77 -16.23
N VAL A 208 19.15 -3.73 -15.63
CA VAL A 208 18.51 -3.83 -14.32
C VAL A 208 17.40 -4.88 -14.41
N ALA A 209 17.74 -6.12 -14.17
CA ALA A 209 16.78 -7.21 -14.07
C ALA A 209 15.85 -6.93 -12.87
N PHE A 210 14.62 -6.54 -13.14
CA PHE A 210 13.58 -6.48 -12.12
C PHE A 210 13.41 -7.90 -11.56
N ALA A 211 13.69 -8.07 -10.26
CA ALA A 211 13.51 -9.34 -9.59
C ALA A 211 12.07 -9.84 -9.77
N ASN A 212 11.93 -11.12 -9.99
CA ASN A 212 10.63 -11.76 -10.11
C ASN A 212 9.89 -11.66 -8.78
N GLU A 213 8.64 -11.15 -8.77
CA GLU A 213 7.83 -11.01 -7.54
C GLU A 213 7.68 -12.34 -6.78
N GLY A 214 7.74 -13.49 -7.47
CA GLY A 214 7.64 -14.82 -6.87
C GLY A 214 8.72 -15.13 -5.84
N GLU A 215 9.91 -14.54 -5.98
CA GLU A 215 11.04 -14.73 -5.05
C GLU A 215 11.21 -13.57 -4.06
N ALA A 216 10.44 -12.50 -4.22
CA ALA A 216 10.55 -11.33 -3.38
C ALA A 216 10.04 -11.59 -1.95
N GLN A 217 10.84 -11.20 -0.98
CA GLN A 217 10.53 -11.27 0.44
C GLN A 217 10.75 -9.91 1.08
N VAL A 218 9.79 -9.47 1.88
CA VAL A 218 9.92 -8.25 2.69
C VAL A 218 10.22 -8.63 4.14
N THR A 219 11.29 -8.10 4.69
CA THR A 219 11.75 -8.45 6.04
C THR A 219 11.82 -7.19 6.91
N LEU A 220 11.24 -7.26 8.10
CA LEU A 220 11.37 -6.26 9.14
C LEU A 220 12.50 -6.69 10.09
N ARG A 221 13.53 -5.83 10.27
CA ARG A 221 14.64 -6.08 11.16
C ARG A 221 14.73 -5.01 12.25
N VAL A 222 15.26 -5.40 13.38
CA VAL A 222 15.61 -4.47 14.46
C VAL A 222 16.67 -3.49 13.98
N GLY A 223 16.41 -2.19 14.18
CA GLY A 223 17.33 -1.12 13.79
C GLY A 223 18.55 -0.98 14.69
N ILE A 224 19.24 0.15 14.53
CA ILE A 224 20.46 0.49 15.29
C ILE A 224 20.10 0.62 16.79
N GLY A 225 20.84 -0.11 17.62
CA GLY A 225 20.68 -0.09 19.08
C GLY A 225 20.04 -1.35 19.67
N GLY A 226 19.44 -2.19 18.85
CA GLY A 226 18.68 -3.35 19.33
C GLY A 226 17.30 -2.95 19.87
N ALA A 227 16.58 -3.89 20.45
CA ALA A 227 15.29 -3.65 21.11
C ALA A 227 15.15 -4.48 22.37
N ALA A 228 14.77 -3.86 23.48
CA ALA A 228 14.46 -4.56 24.71
C ALA A 228 13.08 -5.22 24.66
N ALA A 229 12.92 -6.34 25.37
CA ALA A 229 11.64 -7.05 25.46
C ALA A 229 10.52 -6.11 25.98
N GLY A 230 9.42 -6.06 25.25
CA GLY A 230 8.28 -5.20 25.57
C GLY A 230 8.42 -3.75 25.11
N THR A 231 9.50 -3.39 24.41
CA THR A 231 9.63 -2.09 23.73
C THR A 231 8.69 -2.03 22.53
N GLN A 232 8.00 -0.90 22.36
CA GLN A 232 7.30 -0.60 21.10
C GLN A 232 8.37 -0.28 20.04
N LEU A 233 8.37 -1.06 18.98
CA LEU A 233 9.27 -0.88 17.84
C LEU A 233 8.71 0.10 16.83
#